data_00daae318c6687d894676232d39fc83a
#
_entry.id   00daae318c6687d894676232d39fc83a
#
_cell.length_a   1.000
_cell.length_b   1.000
_cell.length_c   1.000
_cell.angle_alpha   90.00
_cell.angle_beta   90.00
_cell.angle_gamma   90.00
#
_symmetry.space_group_name_H-M   'P 1'
#
loop_
_entity.id
_entity.type
_entity.pdbx_description
1 polymer ?
#
loop_
_entity_poly.entity_id
_entity_poly.type
_entity_poly.pdbx_seq_one_letter_code
_entity_poly.pdbx_strand_id
1 'polypeptide(L)'
;FILSSCCGAAIIFGSLAAARQPSLSLLLAYSSVAQIGYIVVGMTVGHIDAMTGSILHMIFHALMKGGLFLCAGILIYRLGSTRLTDLAGLGQRMPWVSGAIVVGGLGMIGIPGTAGFVSKFYLLKGLILSGHPVLAGLVLGGSVLAAIYTWRFVEIAYLQPAKELPENPRGLPIEKFIPVIVLLGASIVLGLTPGPIVDVARDAALQLLGGTP
;
A
#
# COMPACT_ATOMS: atom_id res chain seq x y z
N PHE A 1 22.62 10.46 -6.45
CA PHE A 1 22.76 10.66 -5.01
C PHE A 1 21.62 11.51 -4.45
N ILE A 2 21.39 12.75 -4.92
CA ILE A 2 20.34 13.65 -4.40
C ILE A 2 18.96 12.99 -4.49
N LEU A 3 18.59 12.45 -5.65
CA LEU A 3 17.27 11.84 -5.84
C LEU A 3 17.05 10.63 -4.92
N SER A 4 18.04 9.75 -4.77
CA SER A 4 17.93 8.59 -3.87
C SER A 4 17.81 9.00 -2.39
N SER A 5 18.49 10.08 -1.97
CA SER A 5 18.35 10.63 -0.62
C SER A 5 16.95 11.22 -0.40
N CYS A 6 16.38 11.94 -1.38
CA CYS A 6 15.02 12.45 -1.32
C CYS A 6 14.00 11.30 -1.23
N CYS A 7 14.21 10.19 -1.98
CA CYS A 7 13.35 9.02 -1.91
C CYS A 7 13.39 8.35 -0.54
N GLY A 8 14.60 8.19 0.03
CA GLY A 8 14.75 7.67 1.38
C GLY A 8 14.04 8.53 2.43
N ALA A 9 14.17 9.85 2.33
CA ALA A 9 13.44 10.80 3.18
C ALA A 9 11.92 10.66 3.00
N ALA A 10 11.42 10.57 1.76
CA ALA A 10 10.00 10.39 1.47
C ALA A 10 9.45 9.08 2.08
N ILE A 11 10.20 7.99 2.02
CA ILE A 11 9.83 6.70 2.62
C ILE A 11 9.64 6.86 4.13
N ILE A 12 10.61 7.42 4.84
CA ILE A 12 10.59 7.51 6.29
C ILE A 12 9.62 8.59 6.78
N PHE A 13 9.76 9.84 6.29
CA PHE A 13 8.90 10.94 6.74
C PHE A 13 7.45 10.77 6.31
N GLY A 14 7.20 10.25 5.10
CA GLY A 14 5.84 9.92 4.64
C GLY A 14 5.17 8.87 5.51
N SER A 15 5.91 7.80 5.88
CA SER A 15 5.40 6.76 6.77
C SER A 15 5.17 7.25 8.21
N LEU A 16 6.08 8.06 8.76
CA LEU A 16 5.94 8.66 10.09
C LEU A 16 4.76 9.64 10.13
N ALA A 17 4.61 10.45 9.08
CA ALA A 17 3.47 11.36 8.95
C ALA A 17 2.16 10.56 8.88
N ALA A 18 2.10 9.47 8.08
CA ALA A 18 0.94 8.59 8.00
C ALA A 18 0.54 8.01 9.36
N ALA A 19 1.52 7.53 10.13
CA ALA A 19 1.29 6.92 11.45
C ALA A 19 0.66 7.90 12.47
N ARG A 20 0.85 9.20 12.30
CA ARG A 20 0.33 10.25 13.21
C ARG A 20 -1.02 10.82 12.78
N GLN A 21 -1.53 10.46 11.61
CA GLN A 21 -2.77 11.06 11.12
C GLN A 21 -4.00 10.62 11.93
N PRO A 22 -4.92 11.53 12.22
CA PRO A 22 -6.15 11.23 12.95
C PRO A 22 -7.24 10.64 12.06
N SER A 23 -7.06 10.64 10.74
CA SER A 23 -8.06 10.23 9.74
C SER A 23 -7.47 9.19 8.81
N LEU A 24 -8.25 8.16 8.46
CA LEU A 24 -7.86 7.13 7.50
C LEU A 24 -7.50 7.73 6.12
N SER A 25 -8.28 8.69 5.62
CA SER A 25 -8.00 9.34 4.34
C SER A 25 -6.65 10.04 4.33
N LEU A 26 -6.30 10.78 5.40
CA LEU A 26 -5.00 11.43 5.52
C LEU A 26 -3.86 10.41 5.72
N LEU A 27 -4.08 9.36 6.51
CA LEU A 27 -3.15 8.25 6.67
C LEU A 27 -2.82 7.64 5.30
N LEU A 28 -3.84 7.36 4.49
CA LEU A 28 -3.66 6.83 3.13
C LEU A 28 -2.92 7.83 2.22
N ALA A 29 -3.20 9.13 2.31
CA ALA A 29 -2.53 10.14 1.51
C ALA A 29 -1.03 10.23 1.85
N TYR A 30 -0.66 10.36 3.13
CA TYR A 30 0.74 10.41 3.54
C TYR A 30 1.49 9.10 3.29
N SER A 31 0.83 7.95 3.46
CA SER A 31 1.43 6.67 3.09
C SER A 31 1.66 6.54 1.57
N SER A 32 0.91 7.27 0.71
CA SER A 32 1.22 7.34 -0.72
C SER A 32 2.56 8.02 -1.01
N VAL A 33 2.92 9.05 -0.23
CA VAL A 33 4.24 9.70 -0.35
C VAL A 33 5.36 8.69 -0.12
N ALA A 34 5.24 7.86 0.92
CA ALA A 34 6.21 6.79 1.18
C ALA A 34 6.26 5.76 0.04
N GLN A 35 5.10 5.35 -0.48
CA GLN A 35 5.04 4.36 -1.56
C GLN A 35 5.63 4.90 -2.88
N ILE A 36 5.45 6.20 -3.18
CA ILE A 36 6.14 6.85 -4.30
C ILE A 36 7.66 6.83 -4.09
N GLY A 37 8.13 7.03 -2.85
CA GLY A 37 9.53 6.86 -2.50
C GLY A 37 10.09 5.49 -2.89
N TYR A 38 9.34 4.39 -2.66
CA TYR A 38 9.74 3.04 -3.12
C TYR A 38 9.83 2.94 -4.64
N ILE A 39 8.85 3.51 -5.36
CA ILE A 39 8.83 3.47 -6.83
C ILE A 39 10.08 4.18 -7.38
N VAL A 40 10.36 5.38 -6.90
CA VAL A 40 11.44 6.19 -7.45
C VAL A 40 12.82 5.68 -7.03
N VAL A 41 12.99 5.17 -5.79
CA VAL A 41 14.30 4.72 -5.31
C VAL A 41 14.89 3.59 -6.16
N GLY A 42 14.08 2.64 -6.63
CA GLY A 42 14.57 1.56 -7.48
C GLY A 42 14.96 2.01 -8.89
N MET A 43 14.37 3.13 -9.37
CA MET A 43 14.75 3.73 -10.66
C MET A 43 16.10 4.45 -10.58
N THR A 44 16.58 4.81 -9.38
CA THR A 44 17.80 5.62 -9.21
C THR A 44 19.10 4.83 -9.25
N VAL A 45 19.04 3.49 -9.17
CA VAL A 45 20.24 2.64 -9.00
C VAL A 45 20.69 1.92 -10.29
N GLY A 46 19.94 2.03 -11.39
CA GLY A 46 20.33 1.46 -12.69
C GLY A 46 20.46 -0.07 -12.72
N HIS A 47 19.79 -0.80 -11.82
CA HIS A 47 19.82 -2.26 -11.73
C HIS A 47 18.51 -2.88 -12.19
N ILE A 48 18.57 -3.95 -12.99
CA ILE A 48 17.38 -4.58 -13.60
C ILE A 48 16.34 -5.01 -12.57
N ASP A 49 16.75 -5.69 -11.49
CA ASP A 49 15.80 -6.14 -10.47
C ASP A 49 15.19 -4.96 -9.71
N ALA A 50 15.94 -3.89 -9.42
CA ALA A 50 15.43 -2.69 -8.77
C ALA A 50 14.40 -1.95 -9.66
N MET A 51 14.69 -1.81 -10.95
CA MET A 51 13.79 -1.22 -11.94
C MET A 51 12.51 -2.07 -12.08
N THR A 52 12.65 -3.41 -12.19
CA THR A 52 11.52 -4.35 -12.22
C THR A 52 10.66 -4.18 -10.96
N GLY A 53 11.27 -4.15 -9.78
CA GLY A 53 10.58 -3.89 -8.51
C GLY A 53 9.82 -2.57 -8.49
N SER A 54 10.39 -1.51 -9.05
CA SER A 54 9.76 -0.19 -9.16
C SER A 54 8.53 -0.20 -10.06
N ILE A 55 8.63 -0.82 -11.24
CA ILE A 55 7.51 -0.95 -12.18
C ILE A 55 6.38 -1.77 -11.56
N LEU A 56 6.70 -2.91 -10.96
CA LEU A 56 5.73 -3.73 -10.23
C LEU A 56 5.08 -2.93 -9.09
N HIS A 57 5.89 -2.19 -8.33
CA HIS A 57 5.39 -1.41 -7.20
C HIS A 57 4.44 -0.30 -7.63
N MET A 58 4.69 0.34 -8.77
CA MET A 58 3.79 1.36 -9.34
C MET A 58 2.40 0.76 -9.66
N ILE A 59 2.36 -0.40 -10.33
CA ILE A 59 1.12 -1.09 -10.69
C ILE A 59 0.37 -1.54 -9.41
N PHE A 60 1.07 -2.21 -8.52
CA PHE A 60 0.46 -2.77 -7.32
C PHE A 60 0.02 -1.70 -6.33
N HIS A 61 0.79 -0.59 -6.25
CA HIS A 61 0.40 0.58 -5.48
C HIS A 61 -0.91 1.18 -5.98
N ALA A 62 -1.09 1.31 -7.29
CA ALA A 62 -2.31 1.83 -7.88
C ALA A 62 -3.52 0.94 -7.52
N LEU A 63 -3.38 -0.39 -7.61
CA LEU A 63 -4.44 -1.34 -7.25
C LEU A 63 -4.79 -1.26 -5.75
N MET A 64 -3.79 -1.33 -4.87
CA MET A 64 -4.01 -1.31 -3.43
C MET A 64 -4.59 0.04 -2.97
N LYS A 65 -4.03 1.15 -3.43
CA LYS A 65 -4.49 2.49 -3.04
C LYS A 65 -5.85 2.83 -3.62
N GLY A 66 -6.11 2.44 -4.86
CA GLY A 66 -7.43 2.57 -5.45
C GLY A 66 -8.50 1.89 -4.60
N GLY A 67 -8.28 0.62 -4.22
CA GLY A 67 -9.19 -0.11 -3.34
C GLY A 67 -9.35 0.52 -1.95
N LEU A 68 -8.25 0.96 -1.33
CA LEU A 68 -8.26 1.59 -0.01
C LEU A 68 -8.97 2.96 -0.01
N PHE A 69 -8.76 3.80 -1.01
CA PHE A 69 -9.45 5.08 -1.12
C PHE A 69 -10.94 4.91 -1.43
N LEU A 70 -11.32 3.88 -2.19
CA LEU A 70 -12.73 3.53 -2.37
C LEU A 70 -13.38 3.08 -1.05
N CYS A 71 -12.67 2.30 -0.22
CA CYS A 71 -13.15 1.99 1.14
C CYS A 71 -13.34 3.25 1.98
N ALA A 72 -12.38 4.20 1.95
CA ALA A 72 -12.53 5.48 2.64
C ALA A 72 -13.73 6.28 2.10
N GLY A 73 -13.98 6.27 0.79
CA GLY A 73 -15.16 6.86 0.19
C GLY A 73 -16.47 6.23 0.66
N ILE A 74 -16.52 4.91 0.80
CA ILE A 74 -17.67 4.18 1.36
C ILE A 74 -17.89 4.57 2.83
N LEU A 75 -16.83 4.73 3.62
CA LEU A 75 -16.94 5.18 5.01
C LEU A 75 -17.51 6.60 5.10
N ILE A 76 -17.04 7.54 4.27
CA ILE A 76 -17.60 8.90 4.18
C ILE A 76 -19.07 8.84 3.80
N TYR A 77 -19.43 8.02 2.81
CA TYR A 77 -20.81 7.90 2.36
C TYR A 77 -21.74 7.38 3.47
N ARG A 78 -21.30 6.40 4.26
CA ARG A 78 -22.13 5.77 5.31
C ARG A 78 -22.06 6.45 6.67
N LEU A 79 -20.87 6.87 7.08
CA LEU A 79 -20.60 7.38 8.42
C LEU A 79 -20.41 8.90 8.45
N GLY A 80 -20.23 9.54 7.27
CA GLY A 80 -19.89 10.96 7.17
C GLY A 80 -18.47 11.30 7.60
N SER A 81 -17.66 10.31 8.00
CA SER A 81 -16.33 10.53 8.59
C SER A 81 -15.36 9.41 8.25
N THR A 82 -14.05 9.75 8.19
CA THR A 82 -12.94 8.80 8.17
C THR A 82 -12.01 8.99 9.37
N ARG A 83 -12.43 9.75 10.40
CA ARG A 83 -11.65 9.88 11.63
C ARG A 83 -11.51 8.52 12.28
N LEU A 84 -10.29 8.16 12.67
CA LEU A 84 -10.01 6.86 13.27
C LEU A 84 -10.87 6.61 14.52
N THR A 85 -11.10 7.65 15.34
CA THR A 85 -11.98 7.56 16.51
C THR A 85 -13.42 7.20 16.17
N ASP A 86 -13.90 7.51 14.97
CA ASP A 86 -15.28 7.21 14.54
C ASP A 86 -15.38 5.80 13.92
N LEU A 87 -14.22 5.19 13.63
CA LEU A 87 -14.11 3.84 13.10
C LEU A 87 -13.97 2.76 14.19
N ALA A 88 -14.11 3.12 15.48
CA ALA A 88 -14.08 2.16 16.57
C ALA A 88 -15.17 1.08 16.38
N GLY A 89 -14.75 -0.21 16.50
CA GLY A 89 -15.63 -1.35 16.28
C GLY A 89 -16.15 -1.51 14.85
N LEU A 90 -15.48 -0.93 13.86
CA LEU A 90 -15.86 -1.02 12.44
C LEU A 90 -15.93 -2.47 11.97
N GLY A 91 -15.09 -3.36 12.50
CA GLY A 91 -15.07 -4.78 12.17
C GLY A 91 -16.41 -5.48 12.43
N GLN A 92 -17.14 -5.05 13.47
CA GLN A 92 -18.48 -5.57 13.77
C GLN A 92 -19.58 -4.91 12.93
N ARG A 93 -19.45 -3.59 12.66
CA ARG A 93 -20.47 -2.80 11.96
C ARG A 93 -20.41 -2.93 10.43
N MET A 94 -19.22 -3.03 9.88
CA MET A 94 -18.95 -3.10 8.43
C MET A 94 -17.80 -4.08 8.14
N PRO A 95 -17.98 -5.41 8.38
CA PRO A 95 -16.90 -6.40 8.34
C PRO A 95 -16.23 -6.47 6.96
N TRP A 96 -16.99 -6.37 5.88
CA TRP A 96 -16.44 -6.42 4.50
C TRP A 96 -15.53 -5.22 4.17
N VAL A 97 -15.94 -4.01 4.55
CA VAL A 97 -15.15 -2.80 4.30
C VAL A 97 -13.92 -2.78 5.21
N SER A 98 -14.09 -3.13 6.48
CA SER A 98 -12.98 -3.24 7.43
C SER A 98 -11.97 -4.30 7.00
N GLY A 99 -12.43 -5.49 6.61
CA GLY A 99 -11.58 -6.55 6.08
C GLY A 99 -10.82 -6.14 4.81
N ALA A 100 -11.48 -5.43 3.89
CA ALA A 100 -10.85 -4.90 2.70
C ALA A 100 -9.73 -3.89 3.02
N ILE A 101 -9.93 -3.02 4.03
CA ILE A 101 -8.89 -2.10 4.48
C ILE A 101 -7.70 -2.85 5.09
N VAL A 102 -7.95 -3.91 5.86
CA VAL A 102 -6.87 -4.76 6.41
C VAL A 102 -6.10 -5.44 5.29
N VAL A 103 -6.77 -6.04 4.31
CA VAL A 103 -6.13 -6.69 3.15
C VAL A 103 -5.25 -5.71 2.38
N GLY A 104 -5.77 -4.51 2.07
CA GLY A 104 -4.98 -3.47 1.42
C GLY A 104 -3.79 -3.01 2.27
N GLY A 105 -3.95 -2.93 3.60
CA GLY A 105 -2.90 -2.64 4.56
C GLY A 105 -1.79 -3.68 4.57
N LEU A 106 -2.15 -4.98 4.59
CA LEU A 106 -1.19 -6.09 4.49
C LEU A 106 -0.39 -6.03 3.18
N GLY A 107 -1.04 -5.66 2.08
CA GLY A 107 -0.38 -5.40 0.81
C GLY A 107 0.61 -4.23 0.88
N MET A 108 0.28 -3.13 1.57
CA MET A 108 1.20 -1.99 1.77
C MET A 108 2.41 -2.36 2.65
N ILE A 109 2.23 -3.23 3.65
CA ILE A 109 3.34 -3.78 4.45
C ILE A 109 4.24 -4.63 3.55
N GLY A 110 3.65 -5.41 2.65
CA GLY A 110 4.34 -6.37 1.82
C GLY A 110 4.44 -7.74 2.49
N ILE A 111 3.33 -8.24 3.03
CA ILE A 111 3.25 -9.60 3.59
C ILE A 111 3.32 -10.63 2.44
N PRO A 112 4.03 -11.75 2.60
CA PRO A 112 4.05 -12.84 1.62
C PRO A 112 2.64 -13.24 1.18
N GLY A 113 2.47 -13.46 -0.14
CA GLY A 113 1.15 -13.71 -0.75
C GLY A 113 0.42 -12.46 -1.23
N THR A 114 0.97 -11.27 -1.00
CA THR A 114 0.45 -10.02 -1.55
C THR A 114 1.31 -9.48 -2.69
N ALA A 115 0.73 -8.71 -3.60
CA ALA A 115 1.47 -8.05 -4.67
C ALA A 115 2.56 -7.10 -4.13
N GLY A 116 2.31 -6.45 -2.99
CA GLY A 116 3.29 -5.58 -2.33
C GLY A 116 4.56 -6.32 -1.90
N PHE A 117 4.46 -7.58 -1.50
CA PHE A 117 5.63 -8.41 -1.22
C PHE A 117 6.48 -8.62 -2.47
N VAL A 118 5.85 -9.01 -3.58
CA VAL A 118 6.55 -9.30 -4.84
C VAL A 118 7.37 -8.09 -5.30
N SER A 119 6.74 -6.92 -5.37
CA SER A 119 7.44 -5.70 -5.80
C SER A 119 8.58 -5.30 -4.87
N LYS A 120 8.38 -5.37 -3.55
CA LYS A 120 9.43 -5.05 -2.57
C LYS A 120 10.56 -6.06 -2.57
N PHE A 121 10.27 -7.34 -2.81
CA PHE A 121 11.29 -8.37 -2.94
C PHE A 121 12.26 -8.06 -4.09
N TYR A 122 11.74 -7.76 -5.30
CA TYR A 122 12.58 -7.38 -6.44
C TYR A 122 13.32 -6.07 -6.19
N LEU A 123 12.65 -5.08 -5.58
CA LEU A 123 13.28 -3.82 -5.22
C LEU A 123 14.45 -4.02 -4.26
N LEU A 124 14.25 -4.75 -3.15
CA LEU A 124 15.30 -5.05 -2.17
C LEU A 124 16.46 -5.85 -2.79
N LYS A 125 16.14 -6.89 -3.58
CA LYS A 125 17.14 -7.68 -4.30
C LYS A 125 18.02 -6.78 -5.17
N GLY A 126 17.41 -5.91 -5.96
CA GLY A 126 18.15 -5.01 -6.85
C GLY A 126 18.99 -3.97 -6.10
N LEU A 127 18.46 -3.40 -5.00
CA LEU A 127 19.21 -2.45 -4.16
C LEU A 127 20.43 -3.09 -3.49
N ILE A 128 20.31 -4.33 -3.02
CA ILE A 128 21.43 -5.06 -2.40
C ILE A 128 22.47 -5.42 -3.46
N LEU A 129 22.05 -5.98 -4.59
CA LEU A 129 22.96 -6.38 -5.66
C LEU A 129 23.70 -5.21 -6.33
N SER A 130 23.08 -4.02 -6.33
CA SER A 130 23.69 -2.77 -6.82
C SER A 130 24.57 -2.05 -5.79
N GLY A 131 24.79 -2.64 -4.60
CA GLY A 131 25.67 -2.06 -3.58
C GLY A 131 25.06 -0.92 -2.77
N HIS A 132 23.71 -0.85 -2.65
CA HIS A 132 23.00 0.20 -1.93
C HIS A 132 22.26 -0.34 -0.67
N PRO A 133 22.95 -0.97 0.31
CA PRO A 133 22.30 -1.59 1.47
C PRO A 133 21.57 -0.59 2.37
N VAL A 134 22.02 0.66 2.41
CA VAL A 134 21.34 1.72 3.20
C VAL A 134 19.95 2.00 2.63
N LEU A 135 19.81 2.08 1.30
CA LEU A 135 18.50 2.27 0.66
C LEU A 135 17.59 1.04 0.89
N ALA A 136 18.15 -0.17 0.84
CA ALA A 136 17.41 -1.38 1.19
C ALA A 136 16.92 -1.34 2.65
N GLY A 137 17.76 -0.89 3.58
CA GLY A 137 17.39 -0.67 4.98
C GLY A 137 16.24 0.34 5.15
N LEU A 138 16.26 1.45 4.39
CA LEU A 138 15.18 2.44 4.41
C LEU A 138 13.85 1.85 3.87
N VAL A 139 13.91 1.02 2.83
CA VAL A 139 12.74 0.29 2.29
C VAL A 139 12.15 -0.65 3.34
N LEU A 140 12.98 -1.42 4.05
CA LEU A 140 12.54 -2.29 5.14
C LEU A 140 11.97 -1.48 6.32
N GLY A 141 12.66 -0.41 6.73
CA GLY A 141 12.18 0.48 7.79
C GLY A 141 10.82 1.10 7.48
N GLY A 142 10.60 1.52 6.23
CA GLY A 142 9.30 2.01 5.78
C GLY A 142 8.21 0.93 5.81
N SER A 143 8.55 -0.35 5.56
CA SER A 143 7.61 -1.47 5.68
C SER A 143 7.22 -1.73 7.15
N VAL A 144 8.16 -1.60 8.09
CA VAL A 144 7.88 -1.68 9.53
C VAL A 144 6.94 -0.53 9.95
N LEU A 145 7.20 0.69 9.48
CA LEU A 145 6.30 1.83 9.74
C LEU A 145 4.91 1.60 9.12
N ALA A 146 4.84 0.95 7.95
CA ALA A 146 3.56 0.56 7.35
C ALA A 146 2.80 -0.44 8.23
N ALA A 147 3.49 -1.38 8.87
CA ALA A 147 2.87 -2.29 9.83
C ALA A 147 2.30 -1.53 11.04
N ILE A 148 3.01 -0.51 11.56
CA ILE A 148 2.56 0.28 12.71
C ILE A 148 1.24 1.01 12.41
N TYR A 149 1.14 1.74 11.30
CA TYR A 149 -0.11 2.47 11.02
C TYR A 149 -1.26 1.54 10.57
N THR A 150 -0.95 0.42 9.95
CA THR A 150 -1.96 -0.60 9.61
C THR A 150 -2.48 -1.26 10.89
N TRP A 151 -1.59 -1.61 11.83
CA TRP A 151 -1.97 -2.15 13.12
C TRP A 151 -2.84 -1.19 13.92
N ARG A 152 -2.51 0.10 13.94
CA ARG A 152 -3.33 1.13 14.58
C ARG A 152 -4.78 1.13 14.06
N PHE A 153 -4.98 0.94 12.75
CA PHE A 153 -6.32 0.77 12.19
C PHE A 153 -6.98 -0.51 12.70
N VAL A 154 -6.27 -1.64 12.70
CA VAL A 154 -6.80 -2.93 13.19
C VAL A 154 -7.21 -2.83 14.64
N GLU A 155 -6.38 -2.25 15.50
CA GLU A 155 -6.68 -2.03 16.91
C GLU A 155 -7.99 -1.26 17.10
N ILE A 156 -8.16 -0.15 16.41
CA ILE A 156 -9.35 0.69 16.51
C ILE A 156 -10.58 -0.03 15.94
N ALA A 157 -10.44 -0.66 14.79
CA ALA A 157 -11.56 -1.26 14.08
C ALA A 157 -12.09 -2.56 14.72
N TYR A 158 -11.22 -3.32 15.39
CA TYR A 158 -11.57 -4.66 15.89
C TYR A 158 -11.47 -4.82 17.41
N LEU A 159 -10.59 -4.08 18.09
CA LEU A 159 -10.34 -4.24 19.52
C LEU A 159 -11.05 -3.17 20.38
N GLN A 160 -11.50 -2.07 19.79
CA GLN A 160 -12.27 -1.06 20.51
C GLN A 160 -13.78 -1.35 20.43
N PRO A 161 -14.54 -0.99 21.47
CA PRO A 161 -16.01 -1.15 21.47
C PRO A 161 -16.65 -0.36 20.32
N ALA A 162 -17.66 -0.94 19.71
CA ALA A 162 -18.38 -0.33 18.61
C ALA A 162 -19.11 0.93 19.09
N LYS A 163 -18.89 2.05 18.40
CA LYS A 163 -19.71 3.25 18.58
C LYS A 163 -21.08 3.05 17.92
N GLU A 164 -22.08 3.74 18.41
CA GLU A 164 -23.40 3.77 17.80
C GLU A 164 -23.33 4.31 16.36
N LEU A 165 -24.12 3.70 15.48
CA LEU A 165 -24.26 4.20 14.11
C LEU A 165 -25.08 5.50 14.13
N PRO A 166 -24.89 6.41 13.16
CA PRO A 166 -25.83 7.51 12.95
C PRO A 166 -27.27 6.99 12.87
N GLU A 167 -28.25 7.74 13.33
CA GLU A 167 -29.66 7.35 13.41
C GLU A 167 -30.24 6.81 12.10
N ASN A 168 -29.65 7.13 10.94
CA ASN A 168 -30.06 6.66 9.62
C ASN A 168 -28.83 6.27 8.76
N PRO A 169 -28.18 5.11 9.00
CA PRO A 169 -27.07 4.69 8.17
C PRO A 169 -27.57 4.35 6.78
N ARG A 170 -27.09 5.06 5.75
CA ARG A 170 -27.36 4.71 4.35
C ARG A 170 -26.95 3.26 4.11
N GLY A 171 -27.76 2.48 3.44
CA GLY A 171 -27.45 1.09 3.10
C GLY A 171 -26.07 0.97 2.40
N LEU A 172 -25.40 -0.17 2.53
CA LEU A 172 -24.17 -0.41 1.78
C LEU A 172 -24.55 -0.67 0.30
N PRO A 173 -24.27 0.25 -0.63
CA PRO A 173 -24.53 -0.02 -2.03
C PRO A 173 -23.50 -1.03 -2.51
N ILE A 174 -23.93 -2.27 -2.78
CA ILE A 174 -23.07 -3.36 -3.28
C ILE A 174 -22.29 -2.90 -4.51
N GLU A 175 -22.93 -2.12 -5.37
CA GLU A 175 -22.32 -1.54 -6.58
C GLU A 175 -21.03 -0.74 -6.28
N LYS A 176 -20.97 -0.01 -5.16
CA LYS A 176 -19.78 0.75 -4.75
C LYS A 176 -18.68 -0.15 -4.16
N PHE A 177 -19.03 -1.38 -3.76
CA PHE A 177 -18.07 -2.30 -3.18
C PHE A 177 -17.43 -3.22 -4.24
N ILE A 178 -18.07 -3.42 -5.39
CA ILE A 178 -17.53 -4.23 -6.51
C ILE A 178 -16.11 -3.74 -6.92
N PRO A 179 -15.87 -2.44 -7.19
CA PRO A 179 -14.53 -1.97 -7.55
C PRO A 179 -13.48 -2.24 -6.48
N VAL A 180 -13.85 -2.21 -5.19
CA VAL A 180 -12.94 -2.56 -4.08
C VAL A 180 -12.50 -4.02 -4.19
N ILE A 181 -13.47 -4.93 -4.40
CA ILE A 181 -13.20 -6.37 -4.55
C ILE A 181 -12.30 -6.62 -5.77
N VAL A 182 -12.59 -5.97 -6.90
CA VAL A 182 -11.79 -6.12 -8.12
C VAL A 182 -10.35 -5.67 -7.90
N LEU A 183 -10.14 -4.47 -7.35
CA LEU A 183 -8.79 -3.91 -7.18
C LEU A 183 -7.96 -4.66 -6.14
N LEU A 184 -8.53 -4.94 -4.98
CA LEU A 184 -7.81 -5.66 -3.92
C LEU A 184 -7.70 -7.15 -4.24
N GLY A 185 -8.71 -7.75 -4.88
CA GLY A 185 -8.66 -9.12 -5.36
C GLY A 185 -7.60 -9.31 -6.44
N ALA A 186 -7.49 -8.39 -7.40
CA ALA A 186 -6.42 -8.39 -8.38
C ALA A 186 -5.03 -8.31 -7.71
N SER A 187 -4.89 -7.47 -6.67
CA SER A 187 -3.64 -7.39 -5.90
C SER A 187 -3.27 -8.71 -5.23
N ILE A 188 -4.23 -9.48 -4.71
CA ILE A 188 -3.98 -10.80 -4.11
C ILE A 188 -3.61 -11.80 -5.21
N VAL A 189 -4.39 -11.88 -6.30
CA VAL A 189 -4.12 -12.79 -7.42
C VAL A 189 -2.72 -12.57 -7.99
N LEU A 190 -2.36 -11.31 -8.26
CA LEU A 190 -1.02 -10.97 -8.76
C LEU A 190 0.10 -11.21 -7.73
N GLY A 191 -0.22 -11.22 -6.44
CA GLY A 191 0.72 -11.60 -5.39
C GLY A 191 0.96 -13.11 -5.31
N LEU A 192 -0.08 -13.91 -5.59
CA LEU A 192 0.00 -15.38 -5.56
C LEU A 192 0.53 -15.98 -6.88
N THR A 193 0.26 -15.32 -8.01
CA THR A 193 0.70 -15.75 -9.34
C THR A 193 1.50 -14.65 -10.06
N PRO A 194 2.67 -14.26 -9.54
CA PRO A 194 3.38 -13.08 -10.02
C PRO A 194 4.10 -13.28 -11.35
N GLY A 195 4.34 -14.53 -11.81
CA GLY A 195 5.17 -14.84 -12.98
C GLY A 195 4.89 -13.92 -14.18
N PRO A 196 3.70 -13.95 -14.77
CA PRO A 196 3.42 -13.21 -15.99
C PRO A 196 3.65 -11.70 -15.89
N ILE A 197 3.25 -11.08 -14.76
CA ILE A 197 3.42 -9.63 -14.57
C ILE A 197 4.87 -9.25 -14.27
N VAL A 198 5.63 -10.16 -13.64
CA VAL A 198 7.06 -9.98 -13.40
C VAL A 198 7.83 -10.02 -14.72
N ASP A 199 7.50 -10.94 -15.63
CA ASP A 199 8.16 -11.05 -16.93
C ASP A 199 7.94 -9.76 -17.74
N VAL A 200 6.70 -9.26 -17.82
CA VAL A 200 6.38 -7.99 -18.49
C VAL A 200 7.13 -6.82 -17.86
N ALA A 201 7.18 -6.74 -16.53
CA ALA A 201 7.88 -5.66 -15.84
C ALA A 201 9.39 -5.74 -16.04
N ARG A 202 9.95 -6.94 -16.14
CA ARG A 202 11.38 -7.16 -16.40
C ARG A 202 11.76 -6.76 -17.83
N ASP A 203 10.94 -7.11 -18.81
CA ASP A 203 11.16 -6.71 -20.21
C ASP A 203 11.10 -5.18 -20.36
N ALA A 204 10.11 -4.54 -19.72
CA ALA A 204 10.02 -3.08 -19.67
C ALA A 204 11.26 -2.45 -18.97
N ALA A 205 11.75 -3.06 -17.90
CA ALA A 205 12.94 -2.60 -17.20
C ALA A 205 14.20 -2.72 -18.07
N LEU A 206 14.35 -3.81 -18.85
CA LEU A 206 15.46 -3.99 -19.81
C LEU A 206 15.44 -2.89 -20.87
N GLN A 207 14.29 -2.62 -21.48
CA GLN A 207 14.14 -1.54 -22.48
C GLN A 207 14.51 -0.17 -21.91
N LEU A 208 14.05 0.15 -20.69
CA LEU A 208 14.35 1.43 -20.03
C LEU A 208 15.83 1.60 -19.68
N LEU A 209 16.55 0.49 -19.43
CA LEU A 209 17.98 0.50 -19.14
C LEU A 209 18.84 0.42 -20.40
N GLY A 210 18.24 0.45 -21.60
CA GLY A 210 18.96 0.41 -22.88
C GLY A 210 19.40 -0.99 -23.32
N GLY A 211 18.84 -2.05 -22.72
CA GLY A 211 19.02 -3.44 -23.14
C GLY A 211 18.06 -3.80 -24.28
N THR A 212 18.45 -4.74 -25.12
CA THR A 212 17.54 -5.44 -26.02
C THR A 212 16.84 -6.55 -25.25
N PRO A 213 15.56 -6.81 -25.50
CA PRO A 213 14.82 -7.89 -24.86
C PRO A 213 15.38 -9.27 -25.22
#